data_c5ed931f7459dac6681902df6b627fa7
#
_entry.id   c5ed931f7459dac6681902df6b627fa7
#
_cell.length_a   1.000
_cell.length_b   1.000
_cell.length_c   1.000
_cell.angle_alpha   90.00
_cell.angle_beta   90.00
_cell.angle_gamma   90.00
#
_symmetry.space_group_name_H-M   'P 1'
#
loop_
_entity.id
_entity.type
_entity.pdbx_description
1 polymer ?
#
loop_
_entity_poly.entity_id
_entity_poly.type
_entity_poly.pdbx_seq_one_letter_code
_entity_poly.pdbx_strand_id
1 'polypeptide(L)'
;DGTGLEIVQKGIRNTVGFTWHPVTGELWFTDNGRDMMGDDVPECELNFAPRERMDFGYPYCHQGDVPDPEFGSKHPCTDFTPPAAKMGPHTAPLGITFYTGNMFPPEYKNQIFVARHGSWNRSKKSGYDVVIATLDAGGKITGVKPFIEGWLDQDKDDVWGRPVDLEILPDGSMLVSDDFADVIYRVTYTGK
;
A
#
# COMPACT_ATOMS: atom_id res chain seq x y z
N ASP A 1 24.56 16.80 -9.64
CA ASP A 1 25.93 16.29 -9.47
C ASP A 1 26.00 15.08 -8.54
N GLY A 2 24.87 14.70 -7.88
CA GLY A 2 24.79 13.59 -6.95
C GLY A 2 25.29 13.88 -5.52
N THR A 3 25.59 15.12 -5.21
CA THR A 3 25.92 15.53 -3.83
C THR A 3 24.64 15.81 -3.03
N GLY A 4 24.75 15.81 -1.70
CA GLY A 4 23.62 16.13 -0.80
C GLY A 4 22.57 15.01 -0.67
N LEU A 5 22.97 13.73 -0.87
CA LEU A 5 22.09 12.59 -0.58
C LEU A 5 21.69 12.59 0.89
N GLU A 6 20.38 12.54 1.14
CA GLU A 6 19.81 12.44 2.49
C GLU A 6 18.97 11.18 2.65
N ILE A 7 19.03 10.57 3.83
CA ILE A 7 18.12 9.49 4.23
C ILE A 7 16.94 10.13 4.96
N VAL A 8 15.78 10.11 4.31
CA VAL A 8 14.54 10.69 4.86
C VAL A 8 13.88 9.75 5.86
N GLN A 9 13.79 8.47 5.54
CA GLN A 9 13.24 7.41 6.39
C GLN A 9 14.13 6.17 6.38
N LYS A 10 14.03 5.30 7.37
CA LYS A 10 14.79 4.04 7.45
C LYS A 10 13.94 2.89 7.99
N GLY A 11 14.52 1.68 8.01
CA GLY A 11 13.80 0.48 8.46
C GLY A 11 12.72 0.02 7.47
N ILE A 12 12.95 0.23 6.19
CA ILE A 12 12.03 -0.05 5.09
C ILE A 12 12.62 -1.19 4.26
N ARG A 13 11.78 -2.15 3.86
CA ARG A 13 12.24 -3.33 3.12
C ARG A 13 12.16 -3.16 1.60
N ASN A 14 10.96 -2.92 1.09
CA ASN A 14 10.69 -2.90 -0.34
C ASN A 14 9.49 -2.00 -0.65
N THR A 15 9.69 -0.71 -0.50
CA THR A 15 8.73 0.32 -0.92
C THR A 15 8.80 0.50 -2.43
N VAL A 16 7.64 0.45 -3.09
CA VAL A 16 7.48 0.76 -4.51
C VAL A 16 6.73 2.08 -4.69
N GLY A 17 5.64 2.29 -3.96
CA GLY A 17 4.81 3.48 -4.03
C GLY A 17 4.96 4.40 -2.83
N PHE A 18 5.03 5.71 -3.10
CA PHE A 18 4.97 6.75 -2.07
C PHE A 18 4.29 8.00 -2.62
N THR A 19 3.64 8.73 -1.74
CA THR A 19 2.89 9.94 -2.08
C THR A 19 2.82 10.88 -0.87
N TRP A 20 2.38 12.11 -1.10
CA TRP A 20 2.18 13.09 -0.05
C TRP A 20 0.71 13.42 0.13
N HIS A 21 0.28 13.55 1.38
CA HIS A 21 -1.08 13.99 1.66
C HIS A 21 -1.32 15.38 1.06
N PRO A 22 -2.38 15.57 0.23
CA PRO A 22 -2.54 16.77 -0.59
C PRO A 22 -2.77 18.07 0.19
N VAL A 23 -3.11 17.98 1.48
CA VAL A 23 -3.36 19.13 2.35
C VAL A 23 -2.22 19.36 3.35
N THR A 24 -1.73 18.29 3.99
CA THR A 24 -0.72 18.40 5.06
C THR A 24 0.71 18.26 4.54
N GLY A 25 0.91 17.67 3.35
CA GLY A 25 2.24 17.43 2.79
C GLY A 25 3.01 16.30 3.48
N GLU A 26 2.37 15.50 4.32
CA GLU A 26 2.99 14.38 5.03
C GLU A 26 3.15 13.16 4.12
N LEU A 27 4.25 12.45 4.29
CA LEU A 27 4.62 11.30 3.46
C LEU A 27 3.83 10.05 3.85
N TRP A 28 3.31 9.36 2.84
CA TRP A 28 2.71 8.04 2.92
C TRP A 28 3.38 7.10 1.92
N PHE A 29 3.58 5.84 2.28
CA PHE A 29 4.20 4.87 1.40
C PHE A 29 3.76 3.44 1.71
N THR A 30 3.82 2.58 0.69
CA THR A 30 3.58 1.15 0.82
C THR A 30 4.89 0.42 1.08
N ASP A 31 4.85 -0.70 1.80
CA ASP A 31 6.02 -1.56 1.96
C ASP A 31 5.64 -3.04 1.91
N ASN A 32 6.39 -3.80 1.12
CA ASN A 32 6.17 -5.23 0.93
C ASN A 32 6.86 -6.03 2.04
N GLY A 33 6.09 -6.89 2.73
CA GLY A 33 6.58 -7.77 3.79
C GLY A 33 7.62 -8.80 3.32
N ARG A 34 8.37 -9.36 4.27
CA ARG A 34 9.38 -10.40 4.03
C ARG A 34 8.73 -11.68 3.50
N ASP A 35 9.38 -12.31 2.51
CA ASP A 35 8.98 -13.61 2.01
C ASP A 35 9.42 -14.75 2.93
N MET A 36 8.85 -15.96 2.72
CA MET A 36 9.23 -17.23 3.37
C MET A 36 9.05 -17.26 4.90
N MET A 37 8.04 -16.54 5.41
CA MET A 37 7.63 -16.61 6.81
C MET A 37 6.27 -17.33 7.00
N GLY A 38 5.73 -17.93 5.95
CA GLY A 38 4.42 -18.60 5.91
C GLY A 38 3.37 -17.80 5.15
N ASP A 39 2.16 -18.34 5.07
CA ASP A 39 1.06 -17.76 4.27
C ASP A 39 0.50 -16.47 4.87
N ASP A 40 0.44 -16.38 6.19
CA ASP A 40 -0.31 -15.35 6.88
C ASP A 40 0.57 -14.29 7.59
N VAL A 41 1.90 -14.43 7.49
CA VAL A 41 2.86 -13.51 8.12
C VAL A 41 4.08 -13.30 7.22
N PRO A 42 4.62 -12.08 7.18
CA PRO A 42 4.05 -10.85 7.70
C PRO A 42 3.04 -10.26 6.74
N GLU A 43 2.17 -9.41 7.27
CA GLU A 43 1.37 -8.54 6.43
C GLU A 43 2.24 -7.48 5.75
N CYS A 44 1.87 -7.07 4.54
CA CYS A 44 2.39 -5.86 3.91
C CYS A 44 1.85 -4.60 4.62
N GLU A 45 2.45 -3.46 4.35
CA GLU A 45 2.24 -2.25 5.16
C GLU A 45 1.82 -1.04 4.33
N LEU A 46 0.95 -0.23 4.91
CA LEU A 46 0.76 1.17 4.55
C LEU A 46 1.32 2.02 5.68
N ASN A 47 2.36 2.78 5.38
CA ASN A 47 3.13 3.54 6.34
C ASN A 47 2.85 5.04 6.26
N PHE A 48 2.83 5.70 7.42
CA PHE A 48 2.68 7.14 7.58
C PHE A 48 3.89 7.74 8.27
N ALA A 49 4.50 8.73 7.61
CA ALA A 49 5.69 9.40 8.10
C ALA A 49 5.47 10.93 8.22
N PRO A 50 4.87 11.41 9.33
CA PRO A 50 4.62 12.83 9.55
C PRO A 50 5.89 13.67 9.77
N ARG A 51 7.03 13.03 9.92
CA ARG A 51 8.33 13.68 10.12
C ARG A 51 9.46 12.87 9.49
N GLU A 52 10.58 13.48 9.31
CA GLU A 52 11.80 12.82 8.84
C GLU A 52 12.44 11.93 9.91
N ARG A 53 13.32 11.04 9.47
CA ARG A 53 14.18 10.16 10.29
C ARG A 53 13.43 9.23 11.23
N MET A 54 12.24 8.78 10.81
CA MET A 54 11.55 7.69 11.47
C MET A 54 12.15 6.34 11.05
N ASP A 55 11.97 5.34 11.92
CA ASP A 55 12.43 3.97 11.69
C ASP A 55 11.23 3.03 11.71
N PHE A 56 11.03 2.27 10.62
CA PHE A 56 9.88 1.38 10.42
C PHE A 56 10.18 -0.10 10.70
N GLY A 57 11.39 -0.41 11.18
CA GLY A 57 11.70 -1.67 11.87
C GLY A 57 12.45 -2.71 11.04
N TYR A 58 12.42 -2.68 9.71
CA TYR A 58 13.20 -3.65 8.93
C TYR A 58 14.71 -3.47 9.15
N PRO A 59 15.49 -4.57 9.37
CA PRO A 59 15.14 -5.98 9.25
C PRO A 59 14.70 -6.66 10.55
N TYR A 60 14.46 -5.96 11.62
CA TYR A 60 14.25 -6.51 12.97
C TYR A 60 12.79 -6.83 13.28
N CYS A 61 11.88 -6.02 12.75
CA CYS A 61 10.44 -6.13 13.00
C CYS A 61 9.67 -5.98 11.70
N HIS A 62 8.59 -6.74 11.57
CA HIS A 62 7.65 -6.70 10.45
C HIS A 62 6.26 -6.33 10.97
N GLN A 63 5.45 -5.68 10.14
CA GLN A 63 4.05 -5.28 10.42
C GLN A 63 3.82 -4.61 11.79
N GLY A 64 4.91 -4.10 12.43
CA GLY A 64 4.89 -3.41 13.71
C GLY A 64 4.86 -4.30 14.95
N ASP A 65 4.63 -5.61 14.84
CA ASP A 65 4.45 -6.52 15.98
C ASP A 65 5.03 -7.93 15.80
N VAL A 66 5.61 -8.24 14.65
CA VAL A 66 6.21 -9.55 14.36
C VAL A 66 7.73 -9.44 14.31
N PRO A 67 8.45 -9.99 15.31
CA PRO A 67 9.91 -10.05 15.29
C PRO A 67 10.41 -10.88 14.10
N ASP A 68 11.45 -10.41 13.45
CA ASP A 68 12.13 -11.19 12.41
C ASP A 68 12.76 -12.46 13.00
N PRO A 69 12.60 -13.62 12.36
CA PRO A 69 13.13 -14.89 12.91
C PRO A 69 14.64 -14.94 13.01
N GLU A 70 15.36 -14.12 12.23
CA GLU A 70 16.83 -14.10 12.22
C GLU A 70 17.40 -12.90 12.99
N PHE A 71 16.78 -11.73 12.84
CA PHE A 71 17.30 -10.46 13.36
C PHE A 71 16.52 -9.89 14.55
N GLY A 72 15.28 -10.34 14.78
CA GLY A 72 14.36 -9.74 15.74
C GLY A 72 14.80 -9.81 17.21
N SER A 73 15.72 -10.73 17.55
CA SER A 73 16.30 -10.79 18.90
C SER A 73 17.20 -9.59 19.25
N LYS A 74 17.62 -8.79 18.26
CA LYS A 74 18.53 -7.66 18.45
C LYS A 74 17.80 -6.38 18.88
N HIS A 75 16.57 -6.19 18.40
CA HIS A 75 15.75 -5.02 18.69
C HIS A 75 14.28 -5.43 18.81
N PRO A 76 13.59 -5.09 19.89
CA PRO A 76 12.15 -5.36 20.00
C PRO A 76 11.33 -4.46 19.07
N CYS A 77 10.17 -4.94 18.63
CA CYS A 77 9.28 -4.17 17.75
C CYS A 77 8.85 -2.82 18.33
N THR A 78 8.85 -2.68 19.65
CA THR A 78 8.53 -1.41 20.34
C THR A 78 9.52 -0.28 20.11
N ASP A 79 10.70 -0.58 19.56
CA ASP A 79 11.71 0.44 19.21
C ASP A 79 11.35 1.19 17.91
N PHE A 80 10.37 0.69 17.15
CA PHE A 80 10.08 1.13 15.79
C PHE A 80 8.68 1.73 15.64
N THR A 81 8.49 2.46 14.55
CA THR A 81 7.19 3.00 14.17
C THR A 81 6.35 1.89 13.54
N PRO A 82 5.17 1.58 14.09
CA PRO A 82 4.27 0.61 13.47
C PRO A 82 3.64 1.19 12.19
N PRO A 83 3.18 0.35 11.25
CA PRO A 83 2.45 0.80 10.08
C PRO A 83 1.13 1.50 10.48
N ALA A 84 0.70 2.44 9.67
CA ALA A 84 -0.61 3.09 9.82
C ALA A 84 -1.76 2.11 9.56
N ALA A 85 -1.55 1.16 8.64
CA ALA A 85 -2.45 0.02 8.42
C ALA A 85 -1.69 -1.21 7.90
N LYS A 86 -2.19 -2.38 8.24
CA LYS A 86 -1.79 -3.66 7.66
C LYS A 86 -2.59 -3.88 6.37
N MET A 87 -1.92 -4.34 5.32
CA MET A 87 -2.46 -4.44 3.97
C MET A 87 -2.76 -5.88 3.53
N GLY A 88 -2.67 -6.83 4.46
CA GLY A 88 -2.78 -8.25 4.21
C GLY A 88 -1.45 -8.91 3.84
N PRO A 89 -1.31 -10.22 4.15
CA PRO A 89 -0.07 -10.95 3.88
C PRO A 89 0.12 -11.18 2.38
N HIS A 90 1.32 -10.92 1.90
CA HIS A 90 1.75 -11.14 0.52
C HIS A 90 0.95 -10.40 -0.57
N THR A 91 0.16 -9.39 -0.21
CA THR A 91 -0.68 -8.67 -1.18
C THR A 91 0.08 -7.80 -2.15
N ALA A 92 1.37 -7.54 -1.88
CA ALA A 92 2.26 -6.70 -2.68
C ALA A 92 1.63 -5.31 -3.00
N PRO A 93 1.40 -4.44 -2.00
CA PRO A 93 0.93 -3.08 -2.25
C PRO A 93 2.04 -2.29 -2.94
N LEU A 94 1.75 -1.80 -4.14
CA LEU A 94 2.67 -1.05 -4.99
C LEU A 94 2.26 0.41 -5.06
N GLY A 95 1.56 0.81 -6.12
CA GLY A 95 1.13 2.18 -6.33
C GLY A 95 0.18 2.69 -5.25
N ILE A 96 0.36 3.96 -4.89
CA ILE A 96 -0.44 4.65 -3.89
C ILE A 96 -0.74 6.07 -4.36
N THR A 97 -1.99 6.51 -4.21
CA THR A 97 -2.37 7.89 -4.50
C THR A 97 -3.47 8.38 -3.57
N PHE A 98 -3.52 9.69 -3.33
CA PHE A 98 -4.69 10.34 -2.75
C PHE A 98 -5.67 10.73 -3.85
N TYR A 99 -6.96 10.48 -3.65
CA TYR A 99 -7.94 10.96 -4.59
C TYR A 99 -8.15 12.48 -4.47
N THR A 100 -7.60 13.22 -5.40
CA THR A 100 -7.71 14.69 -5.47
C THR A 100 -8.75 15.17 -6.49
N GLY A 101 -9.37 14.25 -7.24
CA GLY A 101 -10.38 14.53 -8.23
C GLY A 101 -11.73 14.99 -7.63
N ASN A 102 -12.66 15.34 -8.51
CA ASN A 102 -14.03 15.74 -8.15
C ASN A 102 -15.10 14.93 -8.90
N MET A 103 -14.70 13.85 -9.59
CA MET A 103 -15.62 12.97 -10.30
C MET A 103 -16.30 11.97 -9.38
N PHE A 104 -15.54 11.38 -8.44
CA PHE A 104 -16.09 10.42 -7.48
C PHE A 104 -16.84 11.16 -6.36
N PRO A 105 -17.75 10.47 -5.64
CA PRO A 105 -18.47 11.03 -4.50
C PRO A 105 -17.55 11.70 -3.46
N PRO A 106 -18.04 12.72 -2.72
CA PRO A 106 -17.22 13.53 -1.81
C PRO A 106 -16.49 12.71 -0.73
N GLU A 107 -17.04 11.57 -0.31
CA GLU A 107 -16.42 10.68 0.69
C GLU A 107 -15.09 10.07 0.23
N TYR A 108 -14.77 10.08 -1.07
CA TYR A 108 -13.49 9.62 -1.61
C TYR A 108 -12.42 10.71 -1.58
N LYS A 109 -12.80 11.98 -1.41
CA LYS A 109 -11.85 13.10 -1.44
C LYS A 109 -10.79 12.96 -0.36
N ASN A 110 -9.53 13.06 -0.77
CA ASN A 110 -8.35 12.91 0.09
C ASN A 110 -8.25 11.54 0.80
N GLN A 111 -8.95 10.53 0.32
CA GLN A 111 -8.75 9.16 0.76
C GLN A 111 -7.61 8.51 -0.04
N ILE A 112 -7.01 7.47 0.54
CA ILE A 112 -5.85 6.78 -0.03
C ILE A 112 -6.33 5.58 -0.86
N PHE A 113 -5.84 5.48 -2.09
CA PHE A 113 -6.03 4.31 -2.94
C PHE A 113 -4.70 3.58 -3.11
N VAL A 114 -4.71 2.26 -3.00
CA VAL A 114 -3.52 1.42 -3.10
C VAL A 114 -3.79 0.27 -4.06
N ALA A 115 -2.91 0.12 -5.06
CA ALA A 115 -2.90 -1.05 -5.93
C ALA A 115 -2.18 -2.20 -5.22
N ARG A 116 -2.87 -3.33 -5.01
CA ARG A 116 -2.27 -4.55 -4.47
C ARG A 116 -2.03 -5.53 -5.61
N HIS A 117 -0.78 -5.63 -6.03
CA HIS A 117 -0.34 -6.40 -7.19
C HIS A 117 -0.59 -7.91 -7.06
N GLY A 118 -0.69 -8.39 -5.83
CA GLY A 118 -1.04 -9.77 -5.51
C GLY A 118 0.15 -10.68 -5.23
N SER A 119 -0.16 -11.77 -4.55
CA SER A 119 0.82 -12.69 -3.98
C SER A 119 1.51 -13.56 -5.03
N TRP A 120 2.77 -13.91 -4.74
CA TRP A 120 3.48 -15.01 -5.41
C TRP A 120 3.92 -16.10 -4.42
N ASN A 121 4.12 -15.73 -3.16
CA ASN A 121 4.62 -16.60 -2.08
C ASN A 121 3.51 -16.89 -1.07
N ARG A 122 2.41 -17.49 -1.54
CA ARG A 122 1.27 -17.88 -0.71
C ARG A 122 0.53 -19.07 -1.34
N SER A 123 0.07 -20.02 -0.52
CA SER A 123 -0.64 -21.22 -0.97
C SER A 123 -1.99 -20.90 -1.63
N LYS A 124 -2.68 -19.87 -1.15
CA LYS A 124 -3.87 -19.28 -1.77
C LYS A 124 -3.58 -17.83 -2.13
N LYS A 125 -3.89 -17.43 -3.34
CA LYS A 125 -3.65 -16.07 -3.82
C LYS A 125 -4.38 -15.03 -2.99
N SER A 126 -3.78 -13.84 -2.82
CA SER A 126 -4.36 -12.69 -2.11
C SER A 126 -3.89 -11.37 -2.73
N GLY A 127 -4.67 -10.31 -2.56
CA GLY A 127 -4.49 -9.06 -3.29
C GLY A 127 -5.13 -9.14 -4.66
N TYR A 128 -4.50 -8.62 -5.71
CA TYR A 128 -5.02 -8.50 -7.06
C TYR A 128 -6.25 -7.59 -7.12
N ASP A 129 -6.16 -6.46 -6.45
CA ASP A 129 -7.25 -5.50 -6.34
C ASP A 129 -6.72 -4.08 -6.12
N VAL A 130 -7.60 -3.11 -6.17
CA VAL A 130 -7.35 -1.78 -5.64
C VAL A 130 -8.17 -1.60 -4.37
N VAL A 131 -7.51 -1.22 -3.29
CA VAL A 131 -8.19 -0.94 -2.03
C VAL A 131 -8.23 0.55 -1.74
N ILE A 132 -9.21 0.96 -0.93
CA ILE A 132 -9.28 2.28 -0.34
C ILE A 132 -9.00 2.19 1.16
N ALA A 133 -8.06 2.99 1.64
CA ALA A 133 -7.85 3.23 3.06
C ALA A 133 -8.49 4.58 3.42
N THR A 134 -9.48 4.54 4.31
CA THR A 134 -10.24 5.72 4.71
C THR A 134 -9.62 6.40 5.91
N LEU A 135 -9.49 7.72 5.84
CA LEU A 135 -8.99 8.58 6.90
C LEU A 135 -10.13 9.30 7.62
N ASP A 136 -10.02 9.43 8.93
CA ASP A 136 -10.85 10.37 9.69
C ASP A 136 -10.34 11.81 9.57
N ALA A 137 -11.05 12.75 10.19
CA ALA A 137 -10.67 14.17 10.19
C ALA A 137 -9.32 14.45 10.87
N GLY A 138 -8.80 13.52 11.66
CA GLY A 138 -7.48 13.59 12.31
C GLY A 138 -6.36 12.95 11.49
N GLY A 139 -6.66 12.41 10.29
CA GLY A 139 -5.70 11.74 9.44
C GLY A 139 -5.37 10.29 9.85
N LYS A 140 -6.17 9.70 10.74
CA LYS A 140 -6.00 8.31 11.16
C LYS A 140 -6.81 7.38 10.25
N ILE A 141 -6.22 6.24 9.86
CA ILE A 141 -6.94 5.21 9.10
C ILE A 141 -8.03 4.59 9.96
N THR A 142 -9.24 4.59 9.43
CA THR A 142 -10.44 3.99 10.04
C THR A 142 -10.83 2.66 9.44
N GLY A 143 -10.31 2.34 8.26
CA GLY A 143 -10.54 1.06 7.61
C GLY A 143 -9.84 0.95 6.26
N VAL A 144 -9.60 -0.28 5.84
CA VAL A 144 -9.12 -0.64 4.51
C VAL A 144 -10.14 -1.60 3.91
N LYS A 145 -10.62 -1.32 2.71
CA LYS A 145 -11.63 -2.16 2.03
C LYS A 145 -11.38 -2.20 0.54
N PRO A 146 -11.80 -3.26 -0.17
CA PRO A 146 -11.75 -3.31 -1.61
C PRO A 146 -12.51 -2.15 -2.27
N PHE A 147 -11.96 -1.64 -3.38
CA PHE A 147 -12.56 -0.61 -4.23
C PHE A 147 -12.76 -1.12 -5.66
N ILE A 148 -11.74 -1.78 -6.25
CA ILE A 148 -11.85 -2.47 -7.54
C ILE A 148 -11.38 -3.90 -7.32
N GLU A 149 -12.22 -4.87 -7.67
CA GLU A 149 -11.95 -6.30 -7.58
C GLU A 149 -12.29 -6.99 -8.90
N GLY A 150 -11.91 -8.27 -9.02
CA GLY A 150 -12.31 -9.13 -10.14
C GLY A 150 -11.14 -9.68 -10.92
N TRP A 151 -9.90 -9.25 -10.68
CA TRP A 151 -8.71 -9.84 -11.31
C TRP A 151 -8.34 -11.22 -10.76
N LEU A 152 -8.82 -11.58 -9.57
CA LEU A 152 -8.64 -12.89 -8.94
C LEU A 152 -9.97 -13.64 -8.90
N ASP A 153 -10.04 -14.80 -9.58
CA ASP A 153 -11.10 -15.80 -9.39
C ASP A 153 -10.76 -16.62 -8.14
N GLN A 154 -11.42 -16.32 -7.03
CA GLN A 154 -11.19 -16.97 -5.74
C GLN A 154 -11.48 -18.48 -5.76
N ASP A 155 -12.47 -18.92 -6.55
CA ASP A 155 -12.89 -20.32 -6.61
C ASP A 155 -11.86 -21.17 -7.35
N LYS A 156 -11.28 -20.63 -8.42
CA LYS A 156 -10.27 -21.31 -9.23
C LYS A 156 -8.84 -21.03 -8.79
N ASP A 157 -8.66 -20.06 -7.88
CA ASP A 157 -7.34 -19.52 -7.52
C ASP A 157 -6.53 -19.08 -8.75
N ASP A 158 -7.21 -18.42 -9.71
CA ASP A 158 -6.66 -17.99 -10.98
C ASP A 158 -6.73 -16.47 -11.14
N VAL A 159 -5.77 -15.88 -11.86
CA VAL A 159 -5.68 -14.42 -12.05
C VAL A 159 -5.53 -14.08 -13.52
N TRP A 160 -6.14 -12.97 -13.94
CA TRP A 160 -6.05 -12.45 -15.29
C TRP A 160 -5.52 -11.01 -15.39
N GLY A 161 -5.22 -10.38 -14.25
CA GLY A 161 -4.61 -9.06 -14.19
C GLY A 161 -3.95 -8.81 -12.82
N ARG A 162 -3.05 -7.83 -12.79
CA ARG A 162 -2.27 -7.43 -11.61
C ARG A 162 -2.11 -5.91 -11.59
N PRO A 163 -2.90 -5.18 -10.79
CA PRO A 163 -2.81 -3.72 -10.73
C PRO A 163 -1.47 -3.27 -10.13
N VAL A 164 -0.85 -2.28 -10.76
CA VAL A 164 0.50 -1.78 -10.39
C VAL A 164 0.46 -0.38 -9.80
N ASP A 165 -0.13 0.59 -10.53
CA ASP A 165 -0.06 2.00 -10.15
C ASP A 165 -1.37 2.73 -10.48
N LEU A 166 -1.54 3.89 -9.86
CA LEU A 166 -2.77 4.69 -9.88
C LEU A 166 -2.45 6.14 -10.19
N GLU A 167 -3.21 6.74 -11.13
CA GLU A 167 -3.10 8.17 -11.46
C GLU A 167 -4.48 8.82 -11.54
N ILE A 168 -4.60 10.01 -10.95
CA ILE A 168 -5.84 10.79 -11.01
C ILE A 168 -5.73 11.80 -12.16
N LEU A 169 -6.62 11.66 -13.14
CA LEU A 169 -6.65 12.56 -14.30
C LEU A 169 -7.28 13.92 -13.94
N PRO A 170 -7.03 14.97 -14.75
CA PRO A 170 -7.60 16.30 -14.53
C PRO A 170 -9.12 16.34 -14.48
N ASP A 171 -9.80 15.42 -15.14
CA ASP A 171 -11.27 15.30 -15.10
C ASP A 171 -11.79 14.56 -13.85
N GLY A 172 -10.89 14.07 -12.99
CA GLY A 172 -11.21 13.34 -11.78
C GLY A 172 -11.41 11.84 -11.96
N SER A 173 -11.28 11.30 -13.18
CA SER A 173 -11.21 9.85 -13.38
C SER A 173 -9.87 9.29 -12.88
N MET A 174 -9.83 7.98 -12.61
CA MET A 174 -8.63 7.28 -12.16
C MET A 174 -8.14 6.33 -13.25
N LEU A 175 -6.84 6.33 -13.51
CA LEU A 175 -6.18 5.27 -14.28
C LEU A 175 -5.62 4.22 -13.33
N VAL A 176 -5.66 2.96 -13.76
CA VAL A 176 -5.02 1.82 -13.10
C VAL A 176 -4.18 1.08 -14.13
N SER A 177 -2.87 1.02 -13.93
CA SER A 177 -2.00 0.22 -14.78
C SER A 177 -1.98 -1.25 -14.34
N ASP A 178 -1.85 -2.16 -15.30
CA ASP A 178 -1.83 -3.61 -15.11
C ASP A 178 -0.74 -4.20 -15.99
N ASP A 179 0.31 -4.75 -15.40
CA ASP A 179 1.47 -5.29 -16.11
C ASP A 179 1.33 -6.77 -16.51
N PHE A 180 0.28 -7.43 -16.03
CA PHE A 180 -0.02 -8.81 -16.39
C PHE A 180 -1.00 -8.89 -17.57
N ALA A 181 -1.99 -8.00 -17.59
CA ALA A 181 -2.97 -7.92 -18.68
C ALA A 181 -2.52 -6.99 -19.83
N ASP A 182 -1.35 -6.34 -19.72
CA ASP A 182 -0.79 -5.40 -20.72
C ASP A 182 -1.71 -4.23 -21.05
N VAL A 183 -2.41 -3.66 -20.04
CA VAL A 183 -3.40 -2.60 -20.23
C VAL A 183 -3.31 -1.49 -19.18
N ILE A 184 -3.98 -0.37 -19.47
CA ILE A 184 -4.31 0.67 -18.50
C ILE A 184 -5.83 0.84 -18.51
N TYR A 185 -6.45 0.61 -17.35
CA TYR A 185 -7.89 0.82 -17.16
C TYR A 185 -8.19 2.27 -16.82
N ARG A 186 -9.36 2.75 -17.20
CA ARG A 186 -9.91 4.02 -16.74
C ARG A 186 -11.17 3.80 -15.94
N VAL A 187 -11.19 4.31 -14.72
CA VAL A 187 -12.32 4.24 -13.79
C VAL A 187 -13.03 5.58 -13.77
N THR A 188 -14.33 5.56 -14.02
CA THR A 188 -15.19 6.75 -14.01
C THR A 188 -16.40 6.52 -13.11
N TYR A 189 -16.95 7.60 -12.56
CA TYR A 189 -18.21 7.55 -11.82
C TYR A 189 -19.33 8.21 -12.64
N THR A 190 -20.42 7.49 -12.83
CA THR A 190 -21.55 7.93 -13.66
C THR A 190 -22.77 8.37 -12.85
N GLY A 191 -22.67 8.39 -11.53
CA GLY A 191 -23.77 8.83 -10.64
C GLY A 191 -24.93 7.83 -10.50
N LYS A 192 -24.70 6.54 -10.80
CA LYS A 192 -25.69 5.46 -10.66
C LYS A 192 -25.38 4.54 -9.51
#